data_8a0d757cf1c777554777b1c3b3ca2c84
#
_entry.id   8a0d757cf1c777554777b1c3b3ca2c84
#
_cell.length_a   1.000
_cell.length_b   1.000
_cell.length_c   1.000
_cell.angle_alpha   90.00
_cell.angle_beta   90.00
_cell.angle_gamma   90.00
#
_symmetry.space_group_name_H-M   'P 1'
#
loop_
_entity.id
_entity.type
_entity.pdbx_description
1 polymer ?
#
loop_
_entity_poly.entity_id
_entity_poly.type
_entity_poly.pdbx_seq_one_letter_code
_entity_poly.pdbx_strand_id
1 'polypeptide(L)'
;MNRTWWLRFSLLCFFIVVAVVHVIPTVGNLNLETTKFPFKKKVNLGLDLQGGLYMVYGVDFKRVYTETFSRSAESFVSELAKEGITATLGAVDASMEEDPKATLSFDASSLEKVKATLEKQGYVLRSVEEKPGSLLLALGRDYRAQMKENTLNQSVQVIRNRIDEFGVSEPSIATKGENRVVVELPGVRDVERAKALVGRTARLEFKMVNSSVNLNLPMLVAEAEKTAGAYKEGEKFSTYVTGINQALKAKIP
;
A
#
# COMPACT_ATOMS: atom_id res chain seq x y z
N MET A 1 -19.36 -47.35 44.95
CA MET A 1 -18.93 -46.24 44.08
C MET A 1 -17.44 -46.03 44.31
N ASN A 2 -16.60 -46.21 43.28
CA ASN A 2 -15.13 -46.24 43.43
C ASN A 2 -14.55 -44.84 43.74
N ARG A 3 -13.60 -44.76 44.67
CA ARG A 3 -12.91 -43.56 45.07
C ARG A 3 -12.31 -42.80 43.86
N THR A 4 -11.88 -43.54 42.82
CA THR A 4 -11.40 -42.99 41.55
C THR A 4 -12.47 -42.25 40.72
N TRP A 5 -13.73 -42.70 40.82
CA TRP A 5 -14.84 -42.03 40.12
C TRP A 5 -15.14 -40.63 40.73
N TRP A 6 -15.14 -40.55 42.07
CA TRP A 6 -15.30 -39.27 42.76
C TRP A 6 -14.18 -38.28 42.49
N LEU A 7 -12.95 -38.76 42.40
CA LEU A 7 -11.80 -37.91 42.03
C LEU A 7 -11.93 -37.36 40.61
N ARG A 8 -12.33 -38.18 39.65
CA ARG A 8 -12.54 -37.74 38.26
C ARG A 8 -13.69 -36.74 38.14
N PHE A 9 -14.79 -36.99 38.88
CA PHE A 9 -15.91 -36.07 38.89
C PHE A 9 -15.57 -34.73 39.55
N SER A 10 -14.88 -34.73 40.65
CA SER A 10 -14.38 -33.52 41.30
C SER A 10 -13.42 -32.73 40.42
N LEU A 11 -12.50 -33.42 39.71
CA LEU A 11 -11.60 -32.78 38.76
C LEU A 11 -12.36 -32.13 37.59
N LEU A 12 -13.37 -32.80 37.06
CA LEU A 12 -14.21 -32.26 35.98
C LEU A 12 -14.98 -31.01 36.46
N CYS A 13 -15.61 -31.08 37.64
CA CYS A 13 -16.29 -29.93 38.22
C CYS A 13 -15.33 -28.76 38.44
N PHE A 14 -14.12 -28.99 38.90
CA PHE A 14 -13.11 -27.95 39.07
C PHE A 14 -12.77 -27.25 37.77
N PHE A 15 -12.54 -28.01 36.68
CA PHE A 15 -12.27 -27.39 35.35
C PHE A 15 -13.48 -26.62 34.82
N ILE A 16 -14.70 -27.11 35.03
CA ILE A 16 -15.92 -26.35 34.66
C ILE A 16 -16.00 -25.05 35.41
N VAL A 17 -15.76 -25.05 36.72
CA VAL A 17 -15.79 -23.81 37.53
C VAL A 17 -14.70 -22.84 37.04
N VAL A 18 -13.48 -23.31 36.80
CA VAL A 18 -12.39 -22.49 36.26
C VAL A 18 -12.77 -21.89 34.90
N ALA A 19 -13.34 -22.68 33.99
CA ALA A 19 -13.78 -22.21 32.68
C ALA A 19 -14.88 -21.13 32.79
N VAL A 20 -15.89 -21.37 33.62
CA VAL A 20 -16.96 -20.39 33.87
C VAL A 20 -16.41 -19.10 34.43
N VAL A 21 -15.50 -19.15 35.42
CA VAL A 21 -14.88 -17.96 36.03
C VAL A 21 -14.09 -17.17 34.97
N HIS A 22 -13.42 -17.82 34.00
CA HIS A 22 -12.72 -17.14 32.90
C HIS A 22 -13.67 -16.44 31.92
N VAL A 23 -14.88 -16.96 31.72
CA VAL A 23 -15.85 -16.42 30.75
C VAL A 23 -16.67 -15.28 31.35
N ILE A 24 -16.89 -15.26 32.67
CA ILE A 24 -17.69 -14.22 33.36
C ILE A 24 -17.30 -12.78 32.97
N PRO A 25 -16.00 -12.38 32.94
CA PRO A 25 -15.61 -11.02 32.58
C PRO A 25 -16.00 -10.63 31.15
N THR A 26 -16.04 -11.62 30.25
CA THR A 26 -16.39 -11.40 28.83
C THR A 26 -17.89 -11.24 28.65
N VAL A 27 -18.69 -12.13 29.22
CA VAL A 27 -20.17 -12.10 29.10
C VAL A 27 -20.76 -10.99 29.93
N GLY A 28 -20.25 -10.76 31.13
CA GLY A 28 -20.73 -9.71 32.06
C GLY A 28 -20.25 -8.30 31.72
N ASN A 29 -19.45 -8.13 30.65
CA ASN A 29 -18.85 -6.86 30.25
C ASN A 29 -18.21 -6.08 31.42
N LEU A 30 -17.60 -6.80 32.37
CA LEU A 30 -17.03 -6.23 33.58
C LEU A 30 -15.82 -5.36 33.24
N ASN A 31 -15.71 -4.21 33.92
CA ASN A 31 -14.53 -3.37 33.86
C ASN A 31 -13.44 -3.96 34.77
N LEU A 32 -12.44 -4.62 34.15
CA LEU A 32 -11.38 -5.33 34.87
C LEU A 32 -10.36 -4.40 35.55
N GLU A 33 -10.36 -3.11 35.23
CA GLU A 33 -9.49 -2.12 35.90
C GLU A 33 -10.03 -1.75 37.27
N THR A 34 -11.36 -1.74 37.45
CA THR A 34 -12.03 -1.34 38.69
C THR A 34 -12.40 -2.53 39.56
N THR A 35 -12.49 -3.73 38.99
CA THR A 35 -12.94 -4.93 39.68
C THR A 35 -11.73 -5.81 40.09
N LYS A 36 -11.64 -6.17 41.38
CA LYS A 36 -10.65 -7.13 41.88
C LYS A 36 -10.96 -8.57 41.39
N PHE A 37 -10.78 -8.83 40.09
CA PHE A 37 -11.01 -10.14 39.52
C PHE A 37 -9.68 -10.87 39.33
N PRO A 38 -9.58 -12.20 39.53
CA PRO A 38 -8.34 -12.94 39.47
C PRO A 38 -7.72 -12.98 38.08
N PHE A 39 -8.52 -12.79 37.03
CA PHE A 39 -8.07 -12.78 35.64
C PHE A 39 -8.28 -11.41 34.99
N LYS A 40 -7.20 -10.83 34.46
CA LYS A 40 -7.20 -9.50 33.85
C LYS A 40 -7.47 -9.49 32.35
N LYS A 41 -7.64 -10.65 31.72
CA LYS A 41 -7.89 -10.74 30.27
C LYS A 41 -9.32 -11.18 29.99
N LYS A 42 -9.98 -10.46 29.09
CA LYS A 42 -11.26 -10.89 28.49
C LYS A 42 -10.97 -11.86 27.35
N VAL A 43 -11.89 -12.78 27.09
CA VAL A 43 -11.85 -13.60 25.87
C VAL A 43 -12.25 -12.69 24.70
N ASN A 44 -11.38 -12.59 23.71
CA ASN A 44 -11.67 -11.80 22.51
C ASN A 44 -12.68 -12.53 21.64
N LEU A 45 -13.83 -11.91 21.48
CA LEU A 45 -14.91 -12.42 20.64
C LEU A 45 -14.66 -11.97 19.19
N GLY A 46 -14.87 -12.89 18.26
CA GLY A 46 -14.79 -12.56 16.85
C GLY A 46 -15.87 -11.58 16.37
N LEU A 47 -15.77 -11.14 15.13
CA LEU A 47 -16.67 -10.18 14.50
C LEU A 47 -18.14 -10.59 14.61
N ASP A 48 -18.44 -11.91 14.49
CA ASP A 48 -19.80 -12.45 14.52
C ASP A 48 -20.50 -12.29 15.88
N LEU A 49 -19.72 -12.26 16.97
CA LEU A 49 -20.27 -12.19 18.35
C LEU A 49 -20.20 -10.80 18.94
N GLN A 50 -19.22 -10.00 18.56
CA GLN A 50 -18.99 -8.66 19.11
C GLN A 50 -19.48 -7.56 18.17
N GLY A 51 -19.75 -7.90 16.90
CA GLY A 51 -19.95 -6.94 15.82
C GLY A 51 -18.64 -6.24 15.46
N GLY A 52 -18.68 -5.33 14.54
CA GLY A 52 -17.50 -4.58 14.12
C GLY A 52 -17.51 -4.29 12.62
N LEU A 53 -16.33 -4.12 12.06
CA LEU A 53 -16.14 -3.73 10.67
C LEU A 53 -15.40 -4.80 9.89
N TYR A 54 -15.97 -5.19 8.76
CA TYR A 54 -15.34 -6.06 7.76
C TYR A 54 -15.07 -5.26 6.49
N MET A 55 -13.81 -5.17 6.07
CA MET A 55 -13.40 -4.43 4.88
C MET A 55 -12.57 -5.31 3.96
N VAL A 56 -12.72 -5.11 2.66
CA VAL A 56 -11.91 -5.76 1.64
C VAL A 56 -11.26 -4.68 0.77
N TYR A 57 -9.95 -4.67 0.74
CA TYR A 57 -9.16 -3.77 -0.10
C TYR A 57 -8.59 -4.53 -1.29
N GLY A 58 -8.73 -3.97 -2.49
CA GLY A 58 -8.08 -4.47 -3.69
C GLY A 58 -6.75 -3.76 -3.93
N VAL A 59 -5.73 -4.51 -4.33
CA VAL A 59 -4.46 -3.95 -4.80
C VAL A 59 -4.54 -3.76 -6.30
N ASP A 60 -4.28 -2.53 -6.77
CA ASP A 60 -4.22 -2.20 -8.20
C ASP A 60 -2.85 -2.60 -8.77
N PHE A 61 -2.71 -3.89 -9.11
CA PHE A 61 -1.50 -4.42 -9.71
C PHE A 61 -1.20 -3.85 -11.09
N LYS A 62 -2.22 -3.50 -11.87
CA LYS A 62 -2.03 -2.86 -13.16
C LYS A 62 -1.18 -1.60 -13.02
N ARG A 63 -1.54 -0.76 -12.09
CA ARG A 63 -0.79 0.46 -11.80
C ARG A 63 0.62 0.17 -11.29
N VAL A 64 0.75 -0.77 -10.35
CA VAL A 64 2.06 -1.15 -9.78
C VAL A 64 3.00 -1.65 -10.86
N TYR A 65 2.54 -2.56 -11.72
CA TYR A 65 3.35 -3.11 -12.81
C TYR A 65 3.71 -2.06 -13.85
N THR A 66 2.73 -1.21 -14.25
CA THR A 66 2.97 -0.16 -15.25
C THR A 66 3.99 0.87 -14.75
N GLU A 67 3.86 1.36 -13.51
CA GLU A 67 4.81 2.30 -12.93
C GLU A 67 6.21 1.69 -12.77
N THR A 68 6.29 0.42 -12.35
CA THR A 68 7.58 -0.27 -12.17
C THR A 68 8.23 -0.56 -13.52
N PHE A 69 7.46 -1.02 -14.50
CA PHE A 69 7.94 -1.26 -15.85
C PHE A 69 8.49 0.02 -16.48
N SER A 70 7.73 1.13 -16.43
CA SER A 70 8.17 2.42 -16.99
C SER A 70 9.51 2.85 -16.40
N ARG A 71 9.63 2.80 -15.07
CA ARG A 71 10.86 3.18 -14.37
C ARG A 71 12.04 2.27 -14.73
N SER A 72 11.80 0.96 -14.80
CA SER A 72 12.87 0.01 -15.15
C SER A 72 13.30 0.16 -16.61
N ALA A 73 12.36 0.38 -17.53
CA ALA A 73 12.64 0.60 -18.92
C ALA A 73 13.38 1.93 -19.19
N GLU A 74 12.98 3.01 -18.49
CA GLU A 74 13.70 4.30 -18.54
C GLU A 74 15.13 4.18 -17.99
N SER A 75 15.30 3.45 -16.89
CA SER A 75 16.63 3.15 -16.34
C SER A 75 17.48 2.37 -17.32
N PHE A 76 16.90 1.41 -18.01
CA PHE A 76 17.57 0.64 -19.04
C PHE A 76 18.02 1.50 -20.24
N VAL A 77 17.15 2.39 -20.73
CA VAL A 77 17.50 3.36 -21.78
C VAL A 77 18.67 4.26 -21.33
N SER A 78 18.65 4.70 -20.08
CA SER A 78 19.73 5.50 -19.50
C SER A 78 21.06 4.74 -19.42
N GLU A 79 21.01 3.44 -19.16
CA GLU A 79 22.20 2.58 -19.12
C GLU A 79 22.77 2.35 -20.53
N LEU A 80 21.90 2.09 -21.52
CA LEU A 80 22.30 1.99 -22.92
C LEU A 80 22.96 3.28 -23.41
N ALA A 81 22.45 4.44 -23.01
CA ALA A 81 23.06 5.72 -23.36
C ALA A 81 24.47 5.87 -22.79
N LYS A 82 24.76 5.33 -21.59
CA LYS A 82 26.12 5.30 -21.01
C LYS A 82 27.07 4.40 -21.80
N GLU A 83 26.56 3.33 -22.43
CA GLU A 83 27.31 2.46 -23.31
C GLU A 83 27.42 2.99 -24.77
N GLY A 84 26.93 4.22 -25.02
CA GLY A 84 26.98 4.88 -26.33
C GLY A 84 25.92 4.40 -27.32
N ILE A 85 24.85 3.75 -26.83
CA ILE A 85 23.76 3.25 -27.66
C ILE A 85 22.58 4.20 -27.52
N THR A 86 22.19 4.84 -28.62
CA THR A 86 20.97 5.67 -28.64
C THR A 86 19.76 4.76 -28.80
N ALA A 87 18.90 4.76 -27.78
CA ALA A 87 17.67 3.99 -27.79
C ALA A 87 16.48 4.88 -27.38
N THR A 88 15.33 4.63 -27.99
CA THR A 88 14.07 5.35 -27.69
C THR A 88 13.01 4.35 -27.23
N LEU A 89 12.36 4.67 -26.10
CA LEU A 89 11.27 3.87 -25.58
C LEU A 89 9.94 4.39 -26.16
N GLY A 90 9.17 3.48 -26.76
CA GLY A 90 7.80 3.77 -27.22
C GLY A 90 6.81 3.88 -26.07
N ALA A 91 5.56 4.18 -26.41
CA ALA A 91 4.49 4.23 -25.43
C ALA A 91 4.30 2.86 -24.73
N VAL A 92 4.05 2.91 -23.44
CA VAL A 92 3.77 1.70 -22.64
C VAL A 92 2.35 1.22 -22.94
N ASP A 93 2.24 0.02 -23.46
CA ASP A 93 0.96 -0.68 -23.64
C ASP A 93 0.63 -1.45 -22.35
N ALA A 94 -0.36 -0.95 -21.62
CA ALA A 94 -0.93 -1.55 -20.43
C ALA A 94 -2.31 -2.18 -20.70
N SER A 95 -2.60 -2.60 -21.92
CA SER A 95 -3.86 -3.26 -22.30
C SER A 95 -4.02 -4.60 -21.57
N MET A 96 -2.93 -5.32 -21.36
CA MET A 96 -2.86 -6.49 -20.47
C MET A 96 -2.58 -6.04 -19.05
N GLU A 97 -3.54 -6.26 -18.14
CA GLU A 97 -3.48 -5.78 -16.75
C GLU A 97 -2.20 -6.18 -16.01
N GLU A 98 -1.66 -7.37 -16.29
CA GLU A 98 -0.51 -7.91 -15.56
C GLU A 98 0.80 -7.94 -16.35
N ASP A 99 0.84 -7.55 -17.63
CA ASP A 99 2.04 -7.63 -18.48
C ASP A 99 2.22 -6.38 -19.34
N PRO A 100 2.54 -5.21 -18.74
CA PRO A 100 2.83 -4.01 -19.51
C PRO A 100 4.03 -4.21 -20.40
N LYS A 101 3.97 -3.69 -21.64
CA LYS A 101 4.98 -3.83 -22.66
C LYS A 101 5.29 -2.49 -23.30
N ALA A 102 6.51 -2.32 -23.77
CA ALA A 102 6.87 -1.21 -24.65
C ALA A 102 7.92 -1.64 -25.66
N THR A 103 7.88 -1.02 -26.82
CA THR A 103 8.89 -1.24 -27.85
C THR A 103 10.07 -0.31 -27.62
N LEU A 104 11.26 -0.88 -27.51
CA LEU A 104 12.51 -0.17 -27.51
C LEU A 104 13.06 -0.16 -28.94
N SER A 105 13.33 1.02 -29.50
CA SER A 105 13.90 1.20 -30.84
C SER A 105 15.33 1.69 -30.73
N PHE A 106 16.24 1.10 -31.51
CA PHE A 106 17.68 1.39 -31.50
C PHE A 106 18.30 1.05 -32.85
N ASP A 107 19.59 1.34 -33.08
CA ASP A 107 20.27 0.96 -34.30
C ASP A 107 20.41 -0.57 -34.40
N ALA A 108 20.05 -1.14 -35.56
CA ALA A 108 20.06 -2.59 -35.81
C ALA A 108 21.44 -3.24 -35.54
N SER A 109 22.54 -2.50 -35.75
CA SER A 109 23.90 -2.95 -35.47
C SER A 109 24.18 -3.16 -33.98
N SER A 110 23.39 -2.56 -33.11
CA SER A 110 23.56 -2.58 -31.64
C SER A 110 22.81 -3.71 -30.93
N LEU A 111 22.08 -4.56 -31.67
CA LEU A 111 21.18 -5.59 -31.07
C LEU A 111 21.92 -6.48 -30.05
N GLU A 112 23.11 -7.01 -30.40
CA GLU A 112 23.83 -7.91 -29.50
C GLU A 112 24.31 -7.20 -28.21
N LYS A 113 24.71 -5.93 -28.32
CA LYS A 113 25.07 -5.13 -27.14
C LYS A 113 23.87 -4.85 -26.26
N VAL A 114 22.73 -4.49 -26.86
CA VAL A 114 21.48 -4.25 -26.13
C VAL A 114 21.04 -5.52 -25.38
N LYS A 115 21.15 -6.70 -26.00
CA LYS A 115 20.84 -7.97 -25.35
C LYS A 115 21.80 -8.27 -24.20
N ALA A 116 23.11 -8.10 -24.41
CA ALA A 116 24.11 -8.30 -23.35
C ALA A 116 23.88 -7.36 -22.15
N THR A 117 23.46 -6.11 -22.39
CA THR A 117 23.12 -5.16 -21.33
C THR A 117 21.82 -5.54 -20.64
N LEU A 118 20.83 -6.06 -21.39
CA LEU A 118 19.59 -6.57 -20.82
C LEU A 118 19.84 -7.77 -19.89
N GLU A 119 20.72 -8.69 -20.29
CA GLU A 119 21.13 -9.84 -19.47
C GLU A 119 21.83 -9.40 -18.17
N LYS A 120 22.65 -8.34 -18.21
CA LYS A 120 23.28 -7.76 -17.01
C LYS A 120 22.26 -7.22 -15.99
N GLN A 121 21.10 -6.73 -16.45
CA GLN A 121 20.02 -6.29 -15.56
C GLN A 121 19.28 -7.44 -14.87
N GLY A 122 19.61 -8.67 -15.20
CA GLY A 122 19.05 -9.86 -14.59
C GLY A 122 17.58 -10.10 -14.97
N TYR A 123 16.78 -10.47 -13.99
CA TYR A 123 15.38 -10.92 -14.20
C TYR A 123 14.32 -9.83 -14.20
N VAL A 124 14.71 -8.55 -14.08
CA VAL A 124 13.76 -7.42 -13.95
C VAL A 124 13.01 -7.16 -15.25
N LEU A 125 13.75 -7.09 -16.36
CA LEU A 125 13.20 -6.93 -17.70
C LEU A 125 13.49 -8.18 -18.55
N ARG A 126 12.59 -8.46 -19.48
CA ARG A 126 12.77 -9.53 -20.47
C ARG A 126 12.42 -9.04 -21.86
N SER A 127 13.04 -9.62 -22.88
CA SER A 127 12.57 -9.50 -24.26
C SER A 127 11.37 -10.43 -24.49
N VAL A 128 10.37 -9.93 -25.20
CA VAL A 128 9.20 -10.71 -25.64
C VAL A 128 9.31 -11.02 -27.12
N GLU A 129 9.72 -10.04 -27.91
CA GLU A 129 9.90 -10.13 -29.34
C GLU A 129 11.17 -9.36 -29.73
N GLU A 130 11.95 -9.95 -30.61
CA GLU A 130 13.23 -9.40 -31.09
C GLU A 130 13.16 -9.19 -32.59
N LYS A 131 13.46 -7.97 -33.01
CA LYS A 131 13.61 -7.58 -34.42
C LYS A 131 14.87 -6.75 -34.61
N PRO A 132 15.47 -6.77 -35.78
CA PRO A 132 16.57 -5.86 -36.08
C PRO A 132 16.15 -4.41 -35.84
N GLY A 133 16.83 -3.72 -34.89
CA GLY A 133 16.53 -2.34 -34.53
C GLY A 133 15.36 -2.13 -33.58
N SER A 134 14.69 -3.19 -33.12
CA SER A 134 13.62 -3.05 -32.09
C SER A 134 13.51 -4.27 -31.18
N LEU A 135 13.19 -4.02 -29.92
CA LEU A 135 13.00 -5.03 -28.89
C LEU A 135 11.70 -4.75 -28.14
N LEU A 136 10.80 -5.74 -28.08
CA LEU A 136 9.61 -5.63 -27.24
C LEU A 136 9.97 -6.05 -25.82
N LEU A 137 9.97 -5.09 -24.90
CA LEU A 137 10.29 -5.30 -23.48
C LEU A 137 9.05 -5.55 -22.64
N ALA A 138 9.19 -6.39 -21.63
CA ALA A 138 8.21 -6.60 -20.57
C ALA A 138 8.92 -6.87 -19.24
N LEU A 139 8.18 -6.84 -18.13
CA LEU A 139 8.71 -7.30 -16.84
C LEU A 139 8.98 -8.81 -16.85
N GLY A 140 10.04 -9.22 -16.17
CA GLY A 140 10.34 -10.63 -15.94
C GLY A 140 9.19 -11.33 -15.18
N ARG A 141 8.89 -12.59 -15.55
CA ARG A 141 7.77 -13.32 -14.94
C ARG A 141 8.00 -13.57 -13.45
N ASP A 142 9.20 -14.02 -13.09
CA ASP A 142 9.54 -14.29 -11.69
C ASP A 142 9.61 -13.00 -10.87
N TYR A 143 10.13 -11.93 -11.47
CA TYR A 143 10.13 -10.60 -10.86
C TYR A 143 8.71 -10.10 -10.55
N ARG A 144 7.76 -10.26 -11.47
CA ARG A 144 6.35 -9.91 -11.24
C ARG A 144 5.73 -10.72 -10.12
N ALA A 145 5.98 -12.05 -10.10
CA ALA A 145 5.46 -12.92 -9.05
C ALA A 145 5.96 -12.49 -7.67
N GLN A 146 7.27 -12.25 -7.54
CA GLN A 146 7.87 -11.77 -6.30
C GLN A 146 7.36 -10.38 -5.90
N MET A 147 7.22 -9.48 -6.88
CA MET A 147 6.69 -8.14 -6.64
C MET A 147 5.24 -8.20 -6.15
N LYS A 148 4.41 -9.10 -6.71
CA LYS A 148 3.02 -9.32 -6.27
C LYS A 148 2.97 -9.70 -4.79
N GLU A 149 3.75 -10.70 -4.41
CA GLU A 149 3.84 -11.15 -3.02
C GLU A 149 4.35 -10.04 -2.08
N ASN A 150 5.44 -9.38 -2.45
CA ASN A 150 6.00 -8.30 -1.66
C ASN A 150 5.03 -7.13 -1.49
N THR A 151 4.29 -6.76 -2.55
CA THR A 151 3.30 -5.68 -2.51
C THR A 151 2.13 -6.02 -1.59
N LEU A 152 1.64 -7.27 -1.65
CA LEU A 152 0.58 -7.74 -0.73
C LEU A 152 1.05 -7.71 0.73
N ASN A 153 2.23 -8.26 1.00
CA ASN A 153 2.80 -8.29 2.34
C ASN A 153 3.03 -6.87 2.88
N GLN A 154 3.55 -5.96 2.04
CA GLN A 154 3.73 -4.56 2.39
C GLN A 154 2.38 -3.87 2.66
N SER A 155 1.36 -4.16 1.85
CA SER A 155 0.01 -3.61 2.06
C SER A 155 -0.58 -4.04 3.40
N VAL A 156 -0.42 -5.33 3.76
CA VAL A 156 -0.83 -5.85 5.07
C VAL A 156 -0.11 -5.12 6.21
N GLN A 157 1.20 -4.92 6.10
CA GLN A 157 1.97 -4.21 7.14
C GLN A 157 1.55 -2.75 7.27
N VAL A 158 1.36 -2.04 6.16
CA VAL A 158 0.90 -0.64 6.17
C VAL A 158 -0.47 -0.52 6.81
N ILE A 159 -1.40 -1.41 6.47
CA ILE A 159 -2.74 -1.43 7.06
C ILE A 159 -2.66 -1.75 8.55
N ARG A 160 -1.85 -2.72 8.96
CA ARG A 160 -1.63 -3.08 10.36
C ARG A 160 -1.14 -1.90 11.17
N ASN A 161 -0.07 -1.24 10.73
CA ASN A 161 0.49 -0.07 11.44
C ASN A 161 -0.56 1.04 11.64
N ARG A 162 -1.39 1.29 10.64
CA ARG A 162 -2.47 2.30 10.75
C ARG A 162 -3.56 1.90 11.73
N ILE A 163 -3.90 0.63 11.77
CA ILE A 163 -4.93 0.11 12.68
C ILE A 163 -4.40 0.09 14.12
N ASP A 164 -3.12 -0.25 14.31
CA ASP A 164 -2.49 -0.20 15.62
C ASP A 164 -2.48 1.23 16.19
N GLU A 165 -2.23 2.26 15.34
CA GLU A 165 -2.36 3.67 15.73
C GLU A 165 -3.80 4.04 16.13
N PHE A 166 -4.80 3.34 15.61
CA PHE A 166 -6.20 3.54 15.97
C PHE A 166 -6.57 2.92 17.34
N GLY A 167 -5.72 2.05 17.88
CA GLY A 167 -5.91 1.40 19.16
C GLY A 167 -6.99 0.32 19.16
N VAL A 168 -7.27 -0.31 18.04
CA VAL A 168 -8.18 -1.46 17.96
C VAL A 168 -7.52 -2.67 18.56
N SER A 169 -8.22 -3.33 19.48
CA SER A 169 -7.73 -4.57 20.08
C SER A 169 -7.87 -5.73 19.09
N GLU A 170 -6.75 -6.39 18.79
CA GLU A 170 -6.66 -7.64 18.00
C GLU A 170 -7.35 -7.60 16.62
N PRO A 171 -6.91 -6.72 15.71
CA PRO A 171 -7.40 -6.71 14.34
C PRO A 171 -6.96 -7.99 13.60
N SER A 172 -7.85 -8.60 12.80
CA SER A 172 -7.51 -9.66 11.88
C SER A 172 -7.23 -9.05 10.50
N ILE A 173 -6.00 -9.20 10.01
CA ILE A 173 -5.60 -8.69 8.70
C ILE A 173 -4.93 -9.82 7.94
N ALA A 174 -5.53 -10.22 6.82
CA ALA A 174 -5.06 -11.33 6.02
C ALA A 174 -5.19 -11.05 4.51
N THR A 175 -4.35 -11.67 3.72
CA THR A 175 -4.50 -11.70 2.26
C THR A 175 -5.61 -12.68 1.87
N LYS A 176 -6.44 -12.32 0.88
CA LYS A 176 -7.52 -13.17 0.34
C LYS A 176 -7.44 -13.24 -1.18
N GLY A 177 -7.09 -14.42 -1.68
CA GLY A 177 -6.85 -14.60 -3.11
C GLY A 177 -5.58 -13.86 -3.55
N GLU A 178 -5.54 -13.45 -4.81
CA GLU A 178 -4.31 -12.96 -5.43
C GLU A 178 -4.08 -11.45 -5.31
N ASN A 179 -5.13 -10.67 -5.01
CA ASN A 179 -5.07 -9.21 -5.11
C ASN A 179 -5.85 -8.48 -4.01
N ARG A 180 -6.27 -9.17 -2.95
CA ARG A 180 -7.11 -8.56 -1.91
C ARG A 180 -6.50 -8.73 -0.52
N VAL A 181 -6.74 -7.74 0.32
CA VAL A 181 -6.46 -7.75 1.75
C VAL A 181 -7.79 -7.60 2.48
N VAL A 182 -8.07 -8.54 3.36
CA VAL A 182 -9.24 -8.52 4.25
C VAL A 182 -8.82 -7.96 5.59
N VAL A 183 -9.63 -7.08 6.12
CA VAL A 183 -9.44 -6.41 7.41
C VAL A 183 -10.69 -6.58 8.24
N GLU A 184 -10.55 -7.20 9.40
CA GLU A 184 -11.62 -7.39 10.37
C GLU A 184 -11.26 -6.64 11.66
N LEU A 185 -12.14 -5.75 12.06
CA LEU A 185 -11.98 -4.90 13.24
C LEU A 185 -13.12 -5.15 14.23
N PRO A 186 -12.98 -6.14 15.14
CA PRO A 186 -14.01 -6.44 16.11
C PRO A 186 -14.25 -5.26 17.05
N GLY A 187 -15.51 -5.01 17.42
CA GLY A 187 -15.89 -3.99 18.39
C GLY A 187 -15.78 -2.53 17.93
N VAL A 188 -15.36 -2.27 16.69
CA VAL A 188 -15.29 -0.91 16.13
C VAL A 188 -16.69 -0.40 15.81
N ARG A 189 -17.07 0.74 16.41
CA ARG A 189 -18.36 1.39 16.21
C ARG A 189 -18.30 2.55 15.21
N ASP A 190 -17.17 3.22 15.12
CA ASP A 190 -16.97 4.36 14.22
C ASP A 190 -16.39 3.88 12.88
N VAL A 191 -17.30 3.48 12.01
CA VAL A 191 -16.98 2.93 10.66
C VAL A 191 -16.30 3.97 9.77
N GLU A 192 -16.78 5.23 9.81
CA GLU A 192 -16.28 6.28 8.92
C GLU A 192 -14.86 6.69 9.31
N ARG A 193 -14.56 6.78 10.58
CA ARG A 193 -13.21 7.05 11.07
C ARG A 193 -12.23 5.93 10.72
N ALA A 194 -12.64 4.66 10.87
CA ALA A 194 -11.83 3.51 10.51
C ALA A 194 -11.53 3.48 9.00
N LYS A 195 -12.55 3.72 8.14
CA LYS A 195 -12.36 3.83 6.69
C LYS A 195 -11.44 4.98 6.31
N ALA A 196 -11.62 6.15 6.92
CA ALA A 196 -10.79 7.31 6.63
C ALA A 196 -9.32 7.08 6.99
N LEU A 197 -9.03 6.35 8.06
CA LEU A 197 -7.68 6.05 8.52
C LEU A 197 -6.96 5.06 7.59
N VAL A 198 -7.62 3.97 7.25
CA VAL A 198 -7.04 2.94 6.37
C VAL A 198 -6.98 3.44 4.93
N GLY A 199 -7.99 4.21 4.48
CA GLY A 199 -8.09 4.70 3.11
C GLY A 199 -7.14 5.85 2.76
N ARG A 200 -6.42 6.45 3.72
CA ARG A 200 -5.43 7.49 3.42
C ARG A 200 -4.25 6.91 2.66
N THR A 201 -4.16 7.21 1.38
CA THR A 201 -3.00 6.90 0.56
C THR A 201 -2.02 8.07 0.64
N ALA A 202 -1.11 8.05 1.63
CA ALA A 202 -0.02 9.00 1.68
C ALA A 202 1.19 8.40 0.95
N ARG A 203 1.61 9.04 -0.14
CA ARG A 203 2.87 8.73 -0.84
C ARG A 203 3.88 9.82 -0.49
N LEU A 204 5.03 9.44 0.03
CA LEU A 204 6.13 10.36 0.22
C LEU A 204 6.82 10.58 -1.12
N GLU A 205 6.80 11.83 -1.60
CA GLU A 205 7.50 12.22 -2.81
C GLU A 205 8.62 13.18 -2.46
N PHE A 206 9.84 12.83 -2.84
CA PHE A 206 10.97 13.74 -2.80
C PHE A 206 11.06 14.46 -4.15
N LYS A 207 10.98 15.79 -4.13
CA LYS A 207 11.13 16.62 -5.33
C LYS A 207 12.36 17.50 -5.15
N MET A 208 13.24 17.51 -6.15
CA MET A 208 14.35 18.44 -6.16
C MET A 208 13.82 19.85 -6.41
N VAL A 209 14.27 20.77 -5.59
CA VAL A 209 13.97 22.20 -5.79
C VAL A 209 15.02 22.75 -6.76
N ASN A 210 14.57 23.33 -7.87
CA ASN A 210 15.47 24.02 -8.78
C ASN A 210 15.89 25.37 -8.18
N SER A 211 17.04 25.38 -7.51
CA SER A 211 17.60 26.59 -6.88
C SER A 211 18.23 27.57 -7.87
N SER A 212 18.39 27.18 -9.13
CA SER A 212 18.93 28.07 -10.18
C SER A 212 17.92 29.12 -10.65
N VAL A 213 16.62 28.92 -10.37
CA VAL A 213 15.58 29.89 -10.66
C VAL A 213 15.41 30.79 -9.43
N ASN A 214 15.91 32.00 -9.48
CA ASN A 214 15.80 32.98 -8.40
C ASN A 214 14.38 33.56 -8.33
N LEU A 215 13.42 32.68 -7.99
CA LEU A 215 12.00 33.02 -7.86
C LEU A 215 11.78 33.61 -6.46
N ASN A 216 11.38 34.85 -6.42
CA ASN A 216 10.88 35.44 -5.17
C ASN A 216 9.48 34.86 -4.88
N LEU A 217 9.46 33.65 -4.27
CA LEU A 217 8.24 32.90 -3.96
C LEU A 217 7.19 33.75 -3.21
N PRO A 218 7.54 34.57 -2.19
CA PRO A 218 6.57 35.40 -1.53
C PRO A 218 5.90 36.42 -2.49
N MET A 219 6.64 37.00 -3.41
CA MET A 219 6.10 37.94 -4.38
C MET A 219 5.19 37.25 -5.40
N LEU A 220 5.56 36.05 -5.86
CA LEU A 220 4.75 35.24 -6.78
C LEU A 220 3.46 34.78 -6.14
N VAL A 221 3.51 34.34 -4.87
CA VAL A 221 2.31 33.97 -4.11
C VAL A 221 1.39 35.15 -3.91
N ALA A 222 1.91 36.32 -3.51
CA ALA A 222 1.12 37.53 -3.35
C ALA A 222 0.48 37.99 -4.67
N GLU A 223 1.13 37.75 -5.79
CA GLU A 223 0.58 38.06 -7.11
C GLU A 223 -0.45 37.02 -7.58
N ALA A 224 -0.25 35.75 -7.25
CA ALA A 224 -1.23 34.67 -7.47
C ALA A 224 -2.50 34.86 -6.62
N GLU A 225 -2.36 35.38 -5.40
CA GLU A 225 -3.48 35.73 -4.52
C GLU A 225 -4.36 36.86 -5.09
N LYS A 226 -3.79 37.78 -5.85
CA LYS A 226 -4.59 38.80 -6.55
C LYS A 226 -5.53 38.20 -7.59
N THR A 227 -5.18 37.04 -8.14
CA THR A 227 -5.97 36.37 -9.18
C THR A 227 -6.87 35.31 -8.59
N ALA A 228 -6.36 34.48 -7.64
CA ALA A 228 -7.07 33.36 -7.03
C ALA A 228 -7.85 33.74 -5.76
N GLY A 229 -7.58 34.90 -5.16
CA GLY A 229 -8.10 35.34 -3.87
C GLY A 229 -7.18 34.92 -2.71
N ALA A 230 -7.14 35.78 -1.67
CA ALA A 230 -6.42 35.50 -0.44
C ALA A 230 -7.17 34.45 0.38
N TYR A 231 -6.43 33.70 1.22
CA TYR A 231 -7.01 32.72 2.12
C TYR A 231 -8.07 33.35 3.05
N LYS A 232 -9.25 32.73 3.10
CA LYS A 232 -10.34 33.16 4.00
C LYS A 232 -10.48 32.18 5.16
N GLU A 233 -10.62 32.71 6.36
CA GLU A 233 -10.85 31.91 7.56
C GLU A 233 -12.15 31.10 7.42
N GLY A 234 -12.04 29.76 7.54
CA GLY A 234 -13.16 28.82 7.31
C GLY A 234 -13.14 28.10 5.95
N GLU A 235 -12.32 28.53 5.00
CA GLU A 235 -12.12 27.83 3.75
C GLU A 235 -11.18 26.61 3.94
N LYS A 236 -11.43 25.52 3.19
CA LYS A 236 -10.50 24.40 3.19
C LYS A 236 -9.16 24.82 2.58
N PHE A 237 -8.10 24.75 3.36
CA PHE A 237 -6.75 25.10 2.93
C PHE A 237 -6.33 24.43 1.61
N SER A 238 -6.79 23.20 1.36
CA SER A 238 -6.56 22.49 0.10
C SER A 238 -7.16 23.21 -1.12
N THR A 239 -8.33 23.84 -0.98
CA THR A 239 -8.98 24.59 -2.07
C THR A 239 -8.19 25.85 -2.39
N TYR A 240 -7.76 26.59 -1.37
CA TYR A 240 -6.89 27.76 -1.53
C TYR A 240 -5.58 27.39 -2.24
N VAL A 241 -4.86 26.35 -1.76
CA VAL A 241 -3.60 25.88 -2.38
C VAL A 241 -3.79 25.46 -3.83
N THR A 242 -4.92 24.83 -4.17
CA THR A 242 -5.23 24.43 -5.55
C THR A 242 -5.40 25.66 -6.44
N GLY A 243 -6.12 26.68 -5.98
CA GLY A 243 -6.30 27.95 -6.71
C GLY A 243 -4.98 28.69 -6.94
N ILE A 244 -4.15 28.80 -5.91
CA ILE A 244 -2.80 29.40 -6.00
C ILE A 244 -1.91 28.63 -6.98
N ASN A 245 -1.91 27.28 -6.92
CA ASN A 245 -1.11 26.47 -7.83
C ASN A 245 -1.55 26.60 -9.30
N GLN A 246 -2.85 26.76 -9.56
CA GLN A 246 -3.34 27.03 -10.92
C GLN A 246 -2.88 28.40 -11.43
N ALA A 247 -2.97 29.44 -10.60
CA ALA A 247 -2.50 30.79 -10.95
C ALA A 247 -0.98 30.83 -11.17
N LEU A 248 -0.20 30.07 -10.39
CA LEU A 248 1.25 29.94 -10.53
C LEU A 248 1.67 29.17 -11.78
N LYS A 249 0.98 28.09 -12.14
CA LYS A 249 1.27 27.32 -13.36
C LYS A 249 1.20 28.13 -14.65
N ALA A 250 0.38 29.16 -14.67
CA ALA A 250 0.28 30.07 -15.81
C ALA A 250 1.46 31.04 -15.93
N LYS A 251 2.28 31.20 -14.88
CA LYS A 251 3.36 32.20 -14.78
C LYS A 251 4.78 31.61 -14.66
N ILE A 252 4.89 30.32 -14.34
CA ILE A 252 6.18 29.64 -14.24
C ILE A 252 6.38 28.83 -15.53
N PRO A 253 7.43 29.10 -16.32
CA PRO A 253 7.72 28.39 -17.56
C PRO A 253 8.10 26.92 -17.32
#